data_910f06186560165c3ecd83b0ccab6f4f
#
_entry.id   910f06186560165c3ecd83b0ccab6f4f
#
_cell.length_a   1.000
_cell.length_b   1.000
_cell.length_c   1.000
_cell.angle_alpha   90.00
_cell.angle_beta   90.00
_cell.angle_gamma   90.00
#
_symmetry.space_group_name_H-M   'P 1'
#
loop_
_entity.id
_entity.type
_entity.pdbx_description
1 polymer ?
#
loop_
_entity_poly.entity_id
_entity_poly.type
_entity_poly.pdbx_seq_one_letter_code
_entity_poly.pdbx_strand_id
1 'polypeptide(L)'
;MHFKKNDKVGAYTIAFPHRQGTYAETYRVKDTNGKTRFLKLINYSKLHHRQIDNDGQVTEIEITKWLNHHNLCQYVDSGNMMIGGHQYAWLVTEFVSGETLSERIIRDSDLSVYEIKTIAKAVLFALSYLHSQQVPIIHNEVTIQNILLNLAGDLKDLKLIDFGHARYLGQAISKPNLDELNPFYLAPERFSGVYSVPTDLYSVGVMMYHLLYGRLPWFIDISKKDNQDVVDYILAERNKKLKLSKDNIYELDDQLLNVIAKSLSYGAENRFQTAQEFIKAIDGEVRVEHQSTKREILSGLQPNEPAILTPTKKMGEGFSAVAGMEELKQQMYEEVIEPLHHPEEYQRYGITIPNGMLLYGPPGCGKTFFAKHFAEELGFNFMCITPATLKSRYVNATQENIARMFKEAEDNAPTVIFIDEMNELVPNRDSSDVHEMSRSAVNEMLAQMDKTGEKGVFIIGATNYPNMIDPAILRAGRLDKKFYIGVPDTEARVALFRLYLEKRPYDFGLDYQLLADMTKNYVSADIQLIVNDSSRCALRQHCKITMEILTSVITNIQPSLSANELNKYERIRAMMNGETQSKTKNRPRIGFNV
;
A
#
# COMPACT_ATOMS: atom_id res chain seq x y z
N MET A 1 8.33 13.94 -23.66
CA MET A 1 7.66 13.25 -24.77
C MET A 1 7.82 14.01 -26.06
N HIS A 2 8.17 13.31 -27.15
CA HIS A 2 8.48 13.92 -28.45
C HIS A 2 7.24 14.36 -29.22
N PHE A 3 6.14 13.61 -29.09
CA PHE A 3 4.91 13.86 -29.86
C PHE A 3 3.77 14.39 -28.99
N LYS A 4 2.98 15.28 -29.61
CA LYS A 4 1.77 15.86 -29.04
C LYS A 4 0.54 15.26 -29.72
N LYS A 5 -0.66 15.55 -29.20
CA LYS A 5 -1.92 15.18 -29.83
C LYS A 5 -1.96 15.69 -31.27
N ASN A 6 -2.43 14.84 -32.19
CA ASN A 6 -2.53 15.03 -33.63
C ASN A 6 -1.21 14.94 -34.43
N ASP A 7 -0.06 14.76 -33.79
CA ASP A 7 1.18 14.43 -34.50
C ASP A 7 1.07 13.03 -35.12
N LYS A 8 1.91 12.75 -36.11
CA LYS A 8 1.91 11.47 -36.83
C LYS A 8 3.21 10.70 -36.62
N VAL A 9 3.07 9.39 -36.40
CA VAL A 9 4.17 8.42 -36.41
C VAL A 9 3.80 7.31 -37.40
N GLY A 10 4.49 7.24 -38.53
CA GLY A 10 4.09 6.37 -39.63
C GLY A 10 2.65 6.67 -40.11
N ALA A 11 1.80 5.65 -40.15
CA ALA A 11 0.38 5.76 -40.49
C ALA A 11 -0.52 6.12 -39.30
N TYR A 12 0.05 6.32 -38.10
CA TYR A 12 -0.70 6.50 -36.87
C TYR A 12 -0.74 7.96 -36.44
N THR A 13 -1.90 8.39 -35.92
CA THR A 13 -2.09 9.74 -35.35
C THR A 13 -2.14 9.65 -33.82
N ILE A 14 -1.33 10.45 -33.16
CA ILE A 14 -1.29 10.50 -31.69
C ILE A 14 -2.63 11.03 -31.16
N ALA A 15 -3.35 10.20 -30.42
CA ALA A 15 -4.58 10.60 -29.75
C ALA A 15 -4.27 11.18 -28.36
N PHE A 16 -3.35 10.54 -27.64
CA PHE A 16 -2.95 10.95 -26.29
C PHE A 16 -1.55 10.44 -25.95
N PRO A 17 -0.61 11.31 -25.48
CA PRO A 17 0.64 10.88 -24.84
C PRO A 17 0.32 10.17 -23.52
N HIS A 18 0.85 8.95 -23.31
CA HIS A 18 0.49 8.14 -22.15
C HIS A 18 1.54 8.22 -21.04
N ARG A 19 2.75 7.73 -21.28
CA ARG A 19 3.81 7.67 -20.26
C ARG A 19 5.20 7.83 -20.90
N GLN A 20 6.11 8.46 -20.13
CA GLN A 20 7.53 8.51 -20.45
C GLN A 20 8.27 7.58 -19.51
N GLY A 21 8.93 6.56 -20.05
CA GLY A 21 9.80 5.64 -19.34
C GLY A 21 11.27 5.96 -19.55
N THR A 22 12.16 5.08 -19.04
CA THR A 22 13.61 5.25 -19.08
C THR A 22 14.14 5.25 -20.52
N TYR A 23 13.73 4.25 -21.33
CA TYR A 23 14.20 4.07 -22.72
C TYR A 23 13.10 4.19 -23.77
N ALA A 24 11.85 4.32 -23.37
CA ALA A 24 10.73 4.42 -24.29
C ALA A 24 9.67 5.42 -23.82
N GLU A 25 8.91 5.92 -24.79
CA GLU A 25 7.72 6.73 -24.59
C GLU A 25 6.51 5.98 -25.14
N THR A 26 5.37 6.08 -24.47
CA THR A 26 4.16 5.38 -24.87
C THR A 26 3.03 6.34 -25.21
N TYR A 27 2.22 5.96 -26.20
CA TYR A 27 1.17 6.79 -26.76
C TYR A 27 -0.08 5.96 -27.07
N ARG A 28 -1.23 6.54 -26.84
CA ARG A 28 -2.46 6.07 -27.45
C ARG A 28 -2.61 6.72 -28.83
N VAL A 29 -2.77 5.91 -29.86
CA VAL A 29 -2.82 6.37 -31.25
C VAL A 29 -4.08 5.87 -31.95
N LYS A 30 -4.43 6.49 -33.07
CA LYS A 30 -5.45 6.02 -34.01
C LYS A 30 -4.80 5.57 -35.31
N ASP A 31 -5.20 4.42 -35.82
CA ASP A 31 -4.83 3.96 -37.16
C ASP A 31 -5.67 4.68 -38.25
N THR A 32 -5.40 4.40 -39.52
CA THR A 32 -6.08 4.99 -40.64
C THR A 32 -7.59 4.73 -40.67
N ASN A 33 -8.05 3.67 -39.99
CA ASN A 33 -9.46 3.31 -39.87
C ASN A 33 -10.11 3.92 -38.61
N GLY A 34 -9.38 4.75 -37.88
CA GLY A 34 -9.86 5.36 -36.64
C GLY A 34 -9.83 4.43 -35.41
N LYS A 35 -9.35 3.19 -35.56
CA LYS A 35 -9.23 2.22 -34.44
C LYS A 35 -8.11 2.65 -33.53
N THR A 36 -8.37 2.58 -32.21
CA THR A 36 -7.38 2.90 -31.16
C THR A 36 -6.33 1.80 -31.08
N ARG A 37 -5.05 2.21 -30.99
CA ARG A 37 -3.88 1.37 -30.83
C ARG A 37 -2.97 1.90 -29.72
N PHE A 38 -2.04 1.06 -29.29
CA PHE A 38 -0.98 1.45 -28.35
C PHE A 38 0.35 1.50 -29.09
N LEU A 39 1.08 2.60 -28.95
CA LEU A 39 2.37 2.81 -29.60
C LEU A 39 3.46 3.03 -28.54
N LYS A 40 4.54 2.27 -28.62
CA LYS A 40 5.77 2.39 -27.83
C LYS A 40 6.87 2.92 -28.76
N LEU A 41 7.42 4.10 -28.43
CA LEU A 41 8.53 4.74 -29.14
C LEU A 41 9.81 4.49 -28.36
N ILE A 42 10.74 3.74 -28.93
CA ILE A 42 11.93 3.21 -28.25
C ILE A 42 13.16 3.97 -28.76
N ASN A 43 13.97 4.52 -27.85
CA ASN A 43 15.17 5.26 -28.20
C ASN A 43 16.38 4.33 -28.24
N TYR A 44 16.99 4.14 -29.43
CA TYR A 44 18.17 3.28 -29.58
C TYR A 44 19.36 3.70 -28.71
N SER A 45 19.58 5.00 -28.49
CA SER A 45 20.71 5.48 -27.68
C SER A 45 20.60 5.14 -26.21
N LYS A 46 19.42 4.74 -25.75
CA LYS A 46 19.14 4.34 -24.36
C LYS A 46 19.06 2.83 -24.17
N LEU A 47 19.10 2.06 -25.26
CA LEU A 47 19.09 0.60 -25.19
C LEU A 47 20.50 0.06 -24.88
N HIS A 48 20.52 -0.98 -24.05
CA HIS A 48 21.74 -1.78 -23.89
C HIS A 48 21.98 -2.58 -25.17
N HIS A 49 23.25 -2.77 -25.60
CA HIS A 49 23.63 -3.48 -26.83
C HIS A 49 22.98 -4.88 -26.96
N ARG A 50 22.64 -5.54 -25.84
CA ARG A 50 21.97 -6.85 -25.80
C ARG A 50 20.46 -6.77 -25.99
N GLN A 51 19.87 -5.60 -26.11
CA GLN A 51 18.46 -5.38 -26.46
C GLN A 51 18.28 -5.14 -27.96
N ILE A 52 19.39 -5.19 -28.69
CA ILE A 52 19.46 -5.08 -30.14
C ILE A 52 20.01 -6.41 -30.66
N ASP A 53 19.37 -6.98 -31.68
CA ASP A 53 19.83 -8.21 -32.31
C ASP A 53 21.02 -7.97 -33.25
N ASN A 54 21.52 -9.06 -33.89
CA ASN A 54 22.65 -8.99 -34.80
C ASN A 54 22.35 -8.19 -36.08
N ASP A 55 21.07 -8.03 -36.44
CA ASP A 55 20.62 -7.28 -37.62
C ASP A 55 20.30 -5.80 -37.27
N GLY A 56 20.57 -5.40 -36.03
CA GLY A 56 20.35 -4.03 -35.54
C GLY A 56 18.89 -3.71 -35.19
N GLN A 57 18.04 -4.73 -35.06
CA GLN A 57 16.63 -4.56 -34.69
C GLN A 57 16.45 -4.65 -33.18
N VAL A 58 15.42 -3.97 -32.65
CA VAL A 58 15.07 -4.05 -31.23
C VAL A 58 14.46 -5.44 -30.94
N THR A 59 15.09 -6.21 -30.07
CA THR A 59 14.68 -7.59 -29.71
C THR A 59 13.22 -7.67 -29.24
N GLU A 60 12.72 -6.66 -28.51
CA GLU A 60 11.32 -6.56 -28.10
C GLU A 60 10.36 -6.58 -29.29
N ILE A 61 10.70 -5.86 -30.37
CA ILE A 61 9.88 -5.81 -31.59
C ILE A 61 9.88 -7.17 -32.28
N GLU A 62 11.07 -7.77 -32.47
CA GLU A 62 11.19 -9.06 -33.13
C GLU A 62 10.45 -10.17 -32.37
N ILE A 63 10.54 -10.20 -31.05
CA ILE A 63 9.77 -11.15 -30.23
C ILE A 63 8.27 -10.89 -30.42
N THR A 64 7.80 -9.66 -30.21
CA THR A 64 6.38 -9.32 -30.21
C THR A 64 5.70 -9.62 -31.56
N LYS A 65 6.42 -9.46 -32.65
CA LYS A 65 5.95 -9.64 -34.02
C LYS A 65 5.38 -11.04 -34.32
N TRP A 66 5.94 -12.07 -33.69
CA TRP A 66 5.56 -13.46 -33.91
C TRP A 66 4.59 -14.02 -32.85
N LEU A 67 4.28 -13.25 -31.81
CA LEU A 67 3.41 -13.71 -30.74
C LEU A 67 1.94 -13.61 -31.12
N ASN A 68 1.22 -14.72 -30.95
CA ASN A 68 -0.23 -14.80 -31.14
C ASN A 68 -0.85 -15.68 -30.06
N HIS A 69 -1.24 -15.06 -28.94
CA HIS A 69 -1.90 -15.73 -27.83
C HIS A 69 -2.92 -14.82 -27.16
N HIS A 70 -4.02 -15.40 -26.67
CA HIS A 70 -5.12 -14.65 -26.04
C HIS A 70 -4.64 -13.73 -24.90
N ASN A 71 -3.75 -14.19 -24.06
CA ASN A 71 -3.24 -13.43 -22.91
C ASN A 71 -1.98 -12.59 -23.21
N LEU A 72 -1.67 -12.32 -24.49
CA LEU A 72 -0.61 -11.42 -24.93
C LEU A 72 -1.19 -10.32 -25.81
N CYS A 73 -0.58 -9.12 -25.78
CA CYS A 73 -1.00 -8.06 -26.71
C CYS A 73 -0.58 -8.39 -28.14
N GLN A 74 -1.53 -8.25 -29.07
CA GLN A 74 -1.31 -8.55 -30.48
C GLN A 74 -0.46 -7.47 -31.14
N TYR A 75 0.58 -7.89 -31.85
CA TYR A 75 1.36 -7.03 -32.74
C TYR A 75 0.49 -6.47 -33.88
N VAL A 76 0.69 -5.21 -34.23
CA VAL A 76 -0.01 -4.56 -35.34
C VAL A 76 0.98 -4.07 -36.39
N ASP A 77 2.02 -3.35 -35.96
CA ASP A 77 2.98 -2.73 -36.89
C ASP A 77 4.26 -2.28 -36.14
N SER A 78 5.33 -2.03 -36.87
CA SER A 78 6.57 -1.47 -36.33
C SER A 78 7.39 -0.78 -37.41
N GLY A 79 8.31 0.07 -37.03
CA GLY A 79 9.24 0.72 -37.94
C GLY A 79 10.28 1.56 -37.22
N ASN A 80 11.11 2.21 -38.04
CA ASN A 80 12.19 3.07 -37.56
C ASN A 80 11.98 4.52 -38.01
N MET A 81 12.50 5.47 -37.24
CA MET A 81 12.46 6.89 -37.61
C MET A 81 13.62 7.65 -36.95
N MET A 82 13.91 8.82 -37.52
CA MET A 82 14.90 9.75 -36.96
C MET A 82 14.18 10.93 -36.31
N ILE A 83 14.54 11.28 -35.09
CA ILE A 83 14.04 12.46 -34.38
C ILE A 83 15.22 13.24 -33.82
N GLY A 84 15.42 14.48 -34.25
CA GLY A 84 16.50 15.31 -33.74
C GLY A 84 17.91 14.73 -33.92
N GLY A 85 18.14 13.92 -34.98
CA GLY A 85 19.43 13.25 -35.23
C GLY A 85 19.62 11.93 -34.49
N HIS A 86 18.67 11.50 -33.66
CA HIS A 86 18.68 10.22 -32.95
C HIS A 86 17.75 9.20 -33.60
N GLN A 87 18.17 7.94 -33.58
CA GLN A 87 17.38 6.83 -34.11
C GLN A 87 16.38 6.32 -33.07
N TYR A 88 15.15 6.12 -33.51
CA TYR A 88 14.05 5.53 -32.73
C TYR A 88 13.41 4.39 -33.51
N ALA A 89 13.01 3.34 -32.77
CA ALA A 89 12.07 2.35 -33.26
C ALA A 89 10.70 2.64 -32.66
N TRP A 90 9.65 2.32 -33.39
CA TRP A 90 8.29 2.32 -32.86
C TRP A 90 7.63 0.96 -33.03
N LEU A 91 6.89 0.54 -32.00
CA LEU A 91 6.11 -0.69 -31.95
C LEU A 91 4.65 -0.33 -31.72
N VAL A 92 3.76 -0.85 -32.52
CA VAL A 92 2.31 -0.69 -32.35
C VAL A 92 1.68 -2.03 -32.05
N THR A 93 0.88 -2.07 -30.99
CA THR A 93 0.11 -3.24 -30.57
C THR A 93 -1.39 -2.89 -30.48
N GLU A 94 -2.21 -3.91 -30.27
CA GLU A 94 -3.61 -3.68 -29.93
C GLU A 94 -3.72 -2.79 -28.69
N PHE A 95 -4.79 -2.01 -28.62
CA PHE A 95 -5.13 -1.25 -27.43
C PHE A 95 -6.13 -2.03 -26.59
N VAL A 96 -5.79 -2.29 -25.35
CA VAL A 96 -6.68 -2.90 -24.35
C VAL A 96 -7.14 -1.81 -23.40
N SER A 97 -8.47 -1.65 -23.30
CA SER A 97 -9.06 -0.72 -22.32
C SER A 97 -9.05 -1.39 -20.96
N GLY A 98 -8.13 -0.97 -20.09
CA GLY A 98 -7.94 -1.63 -18.81
C GLY A 98 -7.09 -0.84 -17.83
N GLU A 99 -6.83 -1.46 -16.71
CA GLU A 99 -5.92 -1.02 -15.67
C GLU A 99 -4.88 -2.11 -15.40
N THR A 100 -3.71 -1.74 -14.94
CA THR A 100 -2.71 -2.74 -14.50
C THR A 100 -3.19 -3.43 -13.22
N LEU A 101 -2.71 -4.65 -12.98
CA LEU A 101 -3.01 -5.35 -11.74
C LEU A 101 -2.50 -4.57 -10.51
N SER A 102 -1.41 -3.81 -10.67
CA SER A 102 -0.91 -2.88 -9.65
C SER A 102 -1.91 -1.76 -9.33
N GLU A 103 -2.51 -1.14 -10.35
CA GLU A 103 -3.54 -0.10 -10.18
C GLU A 103 -4.82 -0.67 -9.55
N ARG A 104 -5.21 -1.89 -9.94
CA ARG A 104 -6.36 -2.61 -9.36
C ARG A 104 -6.18 -2.85 -7.86
N ILE A 105 -5.00 -3.31 -7.42
CA ILE A 105 -4.71 -3.57 -6.01
C ILE A 105 -4.69 -2.28 -5.19
N ILE A 106 -4.15 -1.17 -5.75
CA ILE A 106 -4.14 0.14 -5.07
C ILE A 106 -5.56 0.68 -4.91
N ARG A 107 -6.43 0.46 -5.91
CA ARG A 107 -7.81 0.92 -5.89
C ARG A 107 -8.70 0.08 -4.97
N ASP A 108 -8.50 -1.23 -5.00
CA ASP A 108 -9.30 -2.22 -4.28
C ASP A 108 -8.43 -3.48 -4.05
N SER A 109 -7.99 -3.64 -2.82
CA SER A 109 -7.04 -4.70 -2.44
C SER A 109 -7.70 -6.08 -2.29
N ASP A 110 -9.04 -6.17 -2.30
CA ASP A 110 -9.73 -7.42 -2.01
C ASP A 110 -9.91 -8.27 -3.27
N LEU A 111 -8.94 -9.18 -3.49
CA LEU A 111 -9.04 -10.25 -4.47
C LEU A 111 -9.29 -11.58 -3.74
N SER A 112 -10.33 -12.30 -4.09
CA SER A 112 -10.58 -13.65 -3.56
C SER A 112 -9.49 -14.64 -4.02
N VAL A 113 -9.33 -15.75 -3.29
CA VAL A 113 -8.41 -16.84 -3.68
C VAL A 113 -8.73 -17.36 -5.09
N TYR A 114 -10.01 -17.42 -5.44
CA TYR A 114 -10.44 -17.83 -6.78
C TYR A 114 -9.94 -16.86 -7.86
N GLU A 115 -10.08 -15.54 -7.63
CA GLU A 115 -9.59 -14.51 -8.57
C GLU A 115 -8.07 -14.56 -8.71
N ILE A 116 -7.35 -14.72 -7.59
CA ILE A 116 -5.88 -14.85 -7.58
C ILE A 116 -5.43 -16.09 -8.36
N LYS A 117 -6.07 -17.25 -8.15
CA LYS A 117 -5.82 -18.47 -8.92
C LYS A 117 -6.12 -18.26 -10.41
N THR A 118 -7.21 -17.54 -10.74
CA THR A 118 -7.60 -17.24 -12.13
C THR A 118 -6.58 -16.35 -12.82
N ILE A 119 -6.13 -15.26 -12.17
CA ILE A 119 -5.08 -14.37 -12.67
C ILE A 119 -3.76 -15.15 -12.87
N ALA A 120 -3.34 -15.91 -11.87
CA ALA A 120 -2.11 -16.69 -11.96
C ALA A 120 -2.14 -17.69 -13.12
N LYS A 121 -3.25 -18.40 -13.31
CA LYS A 121 -3.41 -19.35 -14.44
C LYS A 121 -3.38 -18.65 -15.79
N ALA A 122 -4.03 -17.48 -15.94
CA ALA A 122 -4.02 -16.74 -17.19
C ALA A 122 -2.59 -16.25 -17.55
N VAL A 123 -1.81 -15.79 -16.56
CA VAL A 123 -0.38 -15.47 -16.75
C VAL A 123 0.42 -16.72 -17.12
N LEU A 124 0.20 -17.84 -16.43
CA LEU A 124 0.87 -19.11 -16.72
C LEU A 124 0.50 -19.66 -18.10
N PHE A 125 -0.71 -19.45 -18.62
CA PHE A 125 -1.05 -19.80 -20.01
C PHE A 125 -0.25 -18.97 -21.01
N ALA A 126 -0.10 -17.66 -20.79
CA ALA A 126 0.78 -16.82 -21.60
C ALA A 126 2.23 -17.30 -21.57
N LEU A 127 2.75 -17.60 -20.38
CA LEU A 127 4.11 -18.11 -20.21
C LEU A 127 4.28 -19.51 -20.83
N SER A 128 3.30 -20.39 -20.70
CA SER A 128 3.33 -21.71 -21.36
C SER A 128 3.47 -21.58 -22.87
N TYR A 129 2.75 -20.64 -23.48
CA TYR A 129 2.87 -20.33 -24.91
C TYR A 129 4.27 -19.82 -25.26
N LEU A 130 4.82 -18.85 -24.49
CA LEU A 130 6.17 -18.31 -24.70
C LEU A 130 7.26 -19.39 -24.57
N HIS A 131 7.16 -20.22 -23.55
CA HIS A 131 8.12 -21.28 -23.25
C HIS A 131 8.04 -22.46 -24.23
N SER A 132 6.91 -22.63 -24.96
CA SER A 132 6.72 -23.70 -25.94
C SER A 132 7.14 -23.33 -27.37
N GLN A 133 7.66 -22.11 -27.58
CA GLN A 133 8.16 -21.71 -28.90
C GLN A 133 9.37 -22.57 -29.31
N GLN A 134 9.67 -22.65 -30.61
CA GLN A 134 10.80 -23.45 -31.13
C GLN A 134 12.12 -23.14 -30.39
N VAL A 135 12.38 -21.88 -30.10
CA VAL A 135 13.36 -21.42 -29.11
C VAL A 135 12.55 -20.76 -27.99
N PRO A 136 12.55 -21.32 -26.78
CA PRO A 136 11.75 -20.77 -25.69
C PRO A 136 12.05 -19.29 -25.42
N ILE A 137 11.02 -18.51 -25.23
CA ILE A 137 11.10 -17.09 -24.90
C ILE A 137 10.83 -16.94 -23.40
N ILE A 138 11.78 -16.37 -22.68
CA ILE A 138 11.66 -16.06 -21.26
C ILE A 138 11.34 -14.58 -21.11
N HIS A 139 10.27 -14.26 -20.38
CA HIS A 139 9.78 -12.89 -20.23
C HIS A 139 10.72 -12.03 -19.38
N ASN A 140 11.29 -12.61 -18.32
CA ASN A 140 12.24 -11.98 -17.39
C ASN A 140 11.72 -10.80 -16.56
N GLU A 141 10.45 -10.37 -16.72
CA GLU A 141 9.87 -9.24 -15.98
C GLU A 141 8.37 -9.46 -15.70
N VAL A 142 8.02 -10.62 -15.16
CA VAL A 142 6.63 -10.91 -14.74
C VAL A 142 6.36 -10.19 -13.41
N THR A 143 5.63 -9.07 -13.47
CA THR A 143 5.28 -8.23 -12.31
C THR A 143 3.83 -7.79 -12.38
N ILE A 144 3.25 -7.34 -11.27
CA ILE A 144 1.87 -6.81 -11.24
C ILE A 144 1.70 -5.54 -12.11
N GLN A 145 2.77 -4.82 -12.42
CA GLN A 145 2.76 -3.68 -13.33
C GLN A 145 2.62 -4.10 -14.81
N ASN A 146 3.11 -5.30 -15.15
CA ASN A 146 3.12 -5.83 -16.51
C ASN A 146 1.95 -6.79 -16.80
N ILE A 147 0.92 -6.77 -15.94
CA ILE A 147 -0.34 -7.50 -16.14
C ILE A 147 -1.46 -6.47 -16.30
N LEU A 148 -2.07 -6.44 -17.47
CA LEU A 148 -3.15 -5.52 -17.83
C LEU A 148 -4.49 -6.26 -17.76
N LEU A 149 -5.37 -5.83 -16.86
CA LEU A 149 -6.72 -6.36 -16.71
C LEU A 149 -7.65 -5.66 -17.71
N ASN A 150 -8.41 -6.43 -18.47
CA ASN A 150 -9.40 -5.88 -19.38
C ASN A 150 -10.69 -5.53 -18.64
N LEU A 151 -11.06 -4.25 -18.57
CA LEU A 151 -12.28 -3.79 -17.87
C LEU A 151 -13.58 -4.25 -18.54
N ALA A 152 -13.52 -4.62 -19.83
CA ALA A 152 -14.68 -5.11 -20.58
C ALA A 152 -14.79 -6.65 -20.60
N GLY A 153 -13.81 -7.36 -19.99
CA GLY A 153 -13.69 -8.81 -20.03
C GLY A 153 -13.68 -9.46 -18.64
N ASP A 154 -13.50 -10.76 -18.64
CA ASP A 154 -13.28 -11.57 -17.44
C ASP A 154 -11.81 -11.46 -17.00
N LEU A 155 -11.50 -11.77 -15.73
CA LEU A 155 -10.12 -11.80 -15.22
C LEU A 155 -9.19 -12.75 -15.99
N LYS A 156 -9.73 -13.80 -16.60
CA LYS A 156 -8.97 -14.69 -17.49
C LYS A 156 -8.56 -14.03 -18.82
N ASP A 157 -9.16 -12.89 -19.20
CA ASP A 157 -8.90 -12.16 -20.44
C ASP A 157 -7.80 -11.10 -20.26
N LEU A 158 -7.03 -11.19 -19.18
CA LEU A 158 -5.87 -10.33 -18.92
C LEU A 158 -4.80 -10.45 -20.02
N LYS A 159 -3.93 -9.45 -20.11
CA LYS A 159 -2.77 -9.43 -21.00
C LYS A 159 -1.48 -9.27 -20.22
N LEU A 160 -0.52 -10.17 -20.45
CA LEU A 160 0.87 -9.98 -20.04
C LEU A 160 1.53 -9.06 -21.10
N ILE A 161 2.13 -7.97 -20.63
CA ILE A 161 2.66 -6.89 -21.47
C ILE A 161 4.14 -6.63 -21.16
N ASP A 162 4.77 -5.84 -22.03
CA ASP A 162 6.16 -5.37 -21.93
C ASP A 162 7.23 -6.46 -22.06
N PHE A 163 7.71 -6.64 -23.30
CA PHE A 163 8.76 -7.60 -23.68
C PHE A 163 10.17 -6.97 -23.74
N GLY A 164 10.38 -5.79 -23.13
CA GLY A 164 11.67 -5.08 -23.14
C GLY A 164 12.83 -5.89 -22.59
N HIS A 165 12.56 -6.77 -21.63
CA HIS A 165 13.54 -7.66 -21.00
C HIS A 165 13.42 -9.13 -21.45
N ALA A 166 12.46 -9.45 -22.34
CA ALA A 166 12.27 -10.79 -22.85
C ALA A 166 13.46 -11.24 -23.73
N ARG A 167 13.81 -12.51 -23.66
CA ARG A 167 14.94 -13.10 -24.41
C ARG A 167 14.64 -14.53 -24.84
N TYR A 168 15.20 -14.90 -25.97
CA TYR A 168 15.25 -16.31 -26.36
C TYR A 168 16.19 -17.08 -25.41
N LEU A 169 15.81 -18.28 -25.04
CA LEU A 169 16.62 -19.13 -24.17
C LEU A 169 18.00 -19.38 -24.80
N GLY A 170 19.06 -19.19 -24.01
CA GLY A 170 20.45 -19.34 -24.48
C GLY A 170 21.10 -18.02 -24.96
N GLN A 171 20.34 -16.94 -25.13
CA GLN A 171 20.94 -15.63 -25.40
C GLN A 171 21.65 -15.07 -24.15
N ALA A 172 22.76 -14.36 -24.37
CA ALA A 172 23.44 -13.68 -23.27
C ALA A 172 22.58 -12.52 -22.73
N ILE A 173 22.46 -12.44 -21.41
CA ILE A 173 21.74 -11.37 -20.74
C ILE A 173 22.65 -10.64 -19.75
N SER A 174 22.45 -9.35 -19.55
CA SER A 174 23.17 -8.56 -18.55
C SER A 174 22.63 -8.87 -17.15
N LYS A 175 23.47 -8.66 -16.13
CA LYS A 175 22.98 -8.54 -14.77
C LYS A 175 21.88 -7.46 -14.74
N PRO A 176 20.86 -7.61 -13.90
CA PRO A 176 19.76 -6.64 -13.86
C PRO A 176 20.26 -5.27 -13.38
N ASN A 177 19.80 -4.23 -14.07
CA ASN A 177 19.89 -2.87 -13.55
C ASN A 177 18.72 -2.66 -12.58
N LEU A 178 19.03 -2.41 -11.31
CA LEU A 178 18.01 -2.27 -10.26
C LEU A 178 17.18 -0.98 -10.38
N ASP A 179 17.65 0.00 -11.16
CA ASP A 179 16.90 1.21 -11.48
C ASP A 179 15.83 0.98 -12.56
N GLU A 180 15.99 -0.09 -13.36
CA GLU A 180 15.09 -0.41 -14.48
C GLU A 180 14.14 -1.57 -14.15
N LEU A 181 14.62 -2.55 -13.41
CA LEU A 181 13.89 -3.79 -13.07
C LEU A 181 13.51 -3.81 -11.60
N ASN A 182 12.27 -4.22 -11.32
CA ASN A 182 11.83 -4.42 -9.95
C ASN A 182 12.55 -5.63 -9.32
N PRO A 183 13.54 -5.42 -8.42
CA PRO A 183 14.35 -6.51 -7.90
C PRO A 183 13.56 -7.50 -7.05
N PHE A 184 12.40 -7.11 -6.54
CA PHE A 184 11.60 -7.92 -5.63
C PHE A 184 10.91 -9.10 -6.32
N TYR A 185 10.71 -9.02 -7.64
CA TYR A 185 10.10 -10.10 -8.45
C TYR A 185 11.14 -10.99 -9.14
N LEU A 186 12.39 -10.54 -9.24
CA LEU A 186 13.44 -11.27 -9.94
C LEU A 186 13.81 -12.56 -9.20
N ALA A 187 14.00 -13.64 -9.90
CA ALA A 187 14.54 -14.89 -9.34
C ALA A 187 16.02 -14.74 -8.91
N PRO A 188 16.51 -15.51 -7.90
CA PRO A 188 17.88 -15.39 -7.41
C PRO A 188 18.95 -15.49 -8.50
N GLU A 189 18.83 -16.44 -9.40
CA GLU A 189 19.79 -16.66 -10.50
C GLU A 189 19.85 -15.48 -11.49
N ARG A 190 18.80 -14.70 -11.57
CA ARG A 190 18.73 -13.54 -12.47
C ARG A 190 19.77 -12.48 -12.13
N PHE A 191 20.12 -12.33 -10.84
CA PHE A 191 21.16 -11.41 -10.38
C PHE A 191 22.57 -11.78 -10.86
N SER A 192 22.78 -13.05 -11.22
CA SER A 192 24.01 -13.52 -11.85
C SER A 192 23.97 -13.48 -13.38
N GLY A 193 22.88 -12.97 -13.98
CA GLY A 193 22.70 -12.97 -15.44
C GLY A 193 22.32 -14.33 -16.01
N VAL A 194 21.77 -15.22 -15.19
CA VAL A 194 21.24 -16.53 -15.60
C VAL A 194 19.72 -16.47 -15.61
N TYR A 195 19.10 -17.14 -16.56
CA TYR A 195 17.65 -17.23 -16.68
C TYR A 195 17.21 -18.51 -17.37
N SER A 196 16.03 -18.96 -17.06
CA SER A 196 15.43 -20.19 -17.57
C SER A 196 13.91 -20.14 -17.43
N VAL A 197 13.19 -21.15 -17.87
CA VAL A 197 11.74 -21.27 -17.66
C VAL A 197 11.35 -21.10 -16.18
N PRO A 198 11.99 -21.77 -15.20
CA PRO A 198 11.73 -21.54 -13.78
C PRO A 198 11.94 -20.10 -13.27
N THR A 199 12.66 -19.25 -14.00
CA THR A 199 12.86 -17.83 -13.64
C THR A 199 11.55 -17.05 -13.71
N ASP A 200 10.77 -17.20 -14.78
CA ASP A 200 9.45 -16.60 -14.92
C ASP A 200 8.46 -17.18 -13.90
N LEU A 201 8.53 -18.49 -13.68
CA LEU A 201 7.64 -19.20 -12.74
C LEU A 201 7.87 -18.76 -11.28
N TYR A 202 9.11 -18.41 -10.92
CA TYR A 202 9.41 -17.78 -9.64
C TYR A 202 8.68 -16.43 -9.48
N SER A 203 8.72 -15.60 -10.51
CA SER A 203 8.05 -14.29 -10.49
C SER A 203 6.53 -14.42 -10.36
N VAL A 204 5.91 -15.46 -10.97
CA VAL A 204 4.50 -15.80 -10.73
C VAL A 204 4.26 -16.19 -9.27
N GLY A 205 5.16 -16.95 -8.65
CA GLY A 205 5.10 -17.29 -7.23
C GLY A 205 5.15 -16.05 -6.33
N VAL A 206 6.06 -15.11 -6.64
CA VAL A 206 6.12 -13.80 -5.93
C VAL A 206 4.82 -13.03 -6.09
N MET A 207 4.25 -12.99 -7.30
CA MET A 207 2.97 -12.35 -7.57
C MET A 207 1.84 -12.98 -6.75
N MET A 208 1.70 -14.30 -6.77
CA MET A 208 0.67 -15.01 -5.99
C MET A 208 0.81 -14.73 -4.49
N TYR A 209 2.03 -14.78 -3.97
CA TYR A 209 2.29 -14.44 -2.57
C TYR A 209 1.88 -12.99 -2.27
N HIS A 210 2.28 -12.04 -3.13
CA HIS A 210 1.95 -10.62 -2.96
C HIS A 210 0.43 -10.38 -2.97
N LEU A 211 -0.30 -11.02 -3.88
CA LEU A 211 -1.76 -10.90 -3.96
C LEU A 211 -2.49 -11.51 -2.75
N LEU A 212 -1.97 -12.63 -2.22
CA LEU A 212 -2.57 -13.34 -1.08
C LEU A 212 -2.30 -12.66 0.26
N TYR A 213 -1.11 -12.09 0.44
CA TYR A 213 -0.66 -11.56 1.73
C TYR A 213 -0.58 -10.02 1.77
N GLY A 214 -0.88 -9.32 0.66
CA GLY A 214 -0.74 -7.86 0.55
C GLY A 214 0.70 -7.34 0.70
N ARG A 215 1.69 -8.24 0.73
CA ARG A 215 3.13 -7.94 0.92
C ARG A 215 4.00 -8.89 0.13
N LEU A 216 5.26 -8.50 -0.06
CA LEU A 216 6.26 -9.34 -0.72
C LEU A 216 6.72 -10.51 0.19
N PRO A 217 7.21 -11.64 -0.37
CA PRO A 217 7.62 -12.83 0.40
C PRO A 217 8.70 -12.57 1.44
N TRP A 218 9.62 -11.63 1.16
CA TRP A 218 10.68 -11.22 2.06
C TRP A 218 10.69 -9.71 2.23
N PHE A 219 10.94 -9.26 3.44
CA PHE A 219 11.17 -7.84 3.69
C PHE A 219 12.60 -7.48 3.31
N ILE A 220 12.75 -6.57 2.35
CA ILE A 220 14.04 -6.14 1.82
C ILE A 220 14.09 -4.60 1.87
N ASP A 221 14.88 -4.05 2.80
CA ASP A 221 15.13 -2.61 2.90
C ASP A 221 16.40 -2.25 2.10
N ILE A 222 16.19 -1.64 0.95
CA ILE A 222 17.29 -1.22 0.05
C ILE A 222 17.69 0.25 0.21
N SER A 223 17.07 0.99 1.13
CA SER A 223 17.18 2.46 1.21
C SER A 223 18.56 3.00 1.61
N LYS A 224 19.49 2.16 2.07
CA LYS A 224 20.77 2.57 2.68
C LYS A 224 22.00 1.84 2.15
N LYS A 225 21.94 1.15 1.02
CA LYS A 225 23.02 0.27 0.55
C LYS A 225 23.47 0.64 -0.85
N ASP A 226 24.77 0.51 -1.10
CA ASP A 226 25.34 0.57 -2.46
C ASP A 226 24.80 -0.61 -3.29
N ASN A 227 24.74 -0.46 -4.63
CA ASN A 227 24.12 -1.43 -5.52
C ASN A 227 24.62 -2.88 -5.35
N GLN A 228 25.90 -3.10 -5.04
CA GLN A 228 26.43 -4.46 -4.81
C GLN A 228 25.96 -5.04 -3.47
N ASP A 229 25.97 -4.24 -2.40
CA ASP A 229 25.48 -4.64 -1.08
C ASP A 229 23.98 -4.96 -1.10
N VAL A 230 23.22 -4.28 -1.97
CA VAL A 230 21.78 -4.52 -2.17
C VAL A 230 21.53 -5.90 -2.75
N VAL A 231 22.29 -6.32 -3.76
CA VAL A 231 22.13 -7.64 -4.38
C VAL A 231 22.42 -8.75 -3.38
N ASP A 232 23.55 -8.66 -2.68
CA ASP A 232 23.95 -9.64 -1.68
C ASP A 232 22.94 -9.74 -0.52
N TYR A 233 22.38 -8.60 -0.11
CA TYR A 233 21.33 -8.55 0.88
C TYR A 233 20.02 -9.20 0.40
N ILE A 234 19.59 -8.91 -0.83
CA ILE A 234 18.40 -9.53 -1.44
C ILE A 234 18.56 -11.06 -1.49
N LEU A 235 19.73 -11.54 -1.93
CA LEU A 235 20.01 -12.97 -2.05
C LEU A 235 20.05 -13.65 -0.67
N ALA A 236 20.65 -12.99 0.34
CA ALA A 236 20.67 -13.48 1.70
C ALA A 236 19.25 -13.59 2.30
N GLU A 237 18.39 -12.57 2.10
CA GLU A 237 17.00 -12.61 2.57
C GLU A 237 16.20 -13.72 1.89
N ARG A 238 16.37 -13.95 0.58
CA ARG A 238 15.68 -15.01 -0.16
C ARG A 238 16.12 -16.42 0.18
N ASN A 239 17.33 -16.57 0.74
CA ASN A 239 17.81 -17.85 1.25
C ASN A 239 17.26 -18.16 2.65
N LYS A 240 16.61 -17.18 3.30
CA LYS A 240 15.91 -17.40 4.56
C LYS A 240 14.60 -18.16 4.33
N LYS A 241 14.15 -18.80 5.39
CA LYS A 241 12.91 -19.55 5.43
C LYS A 241 11.72 -18.67 5.01
N LEU A 242 10.94 -19.13 4.03
CA LEU A 242 9.72 -18.45 3.59
C LEU A 242 8.64 -18.57 4.68
N LYS A 243 8.08 -17.46 5.12
CA LYS A 243 6.96 -17.45 6.07
C LYS A 243 5.64 -17.60 5.29
N LEU A 244 5.04 -18.78 5.39
CA LEU A 244 3.72 -19.09 4.88
C LEU A 244 2.78 -19.31 6.06
N SER A 245 1.82 -18.43 6.28
CA SER A 245 0.78 -18.57 7.30
C SER A 245 -0.52 -19.00 6.65
N LYS A 246 -1.24 -19.94 7.29
CA LYS A 246 -2.64 -20.26 6.93
C LYS A 246 -3.61 -19.16 7.36
N ASP A 247 -3.19 -18.35 8.31
CA ASP A 247 -4.00 -17.29 8.92
C ASP A 247 -3.97 -16.04 8.05
N ASN A 248 -4.49 -16.18 6.86
CA ASN A 248 -4.82 -15.08 5.98
C ASN A 248 -6.32 -14.79 6.10
N ILE A 249 -6.77 -13.61 5.63
CA ILE A 249 -8.19 -13.28 5.40
C ILE A 249 -8.91 -14.37 4.58
N TYR A 250 -8.15 -15.27 3.94
CA TYR A 250 -8.60 -16.41 3.15
C TYR A 250 -8.26 -17.73 3.86
N GLU A 251 -9.20 -18.68 3.88
CA GLU A 251 -8.90 -20.07 4.25
C GLU A 251 -8.01 -20.70 3.17
N LEU A 252 -6.69 -20.64 3.36
CA LEU A 252 -5.72 -21.23 2.45
C LEU A 252 -5.57 -22.72 2.73
N ASP A 253 -5.71 -23.53 1.68
CA ASP A 253 -5.44 -24.96 1.76
C ASP A 253 -3.93 -25.24 1.72
N ASP A 254 -3.51 -26.38 2.28
CA ASP A 254 -2.11 -26.82 2.29
C ASP A 254 -1.54 -26.98 0.88
N GLN A 255 -2.38 -27.33 -0.09
CA GLN A 255 -1.99 -27.47 -1.48
C GLN A 255 -1.49 -26.13 -2.04
N LEU A 256 -2.26 -25.05 -1.85
CA LEU A 256 -1.89 -23.72 -2.35
C LEU A 256 -0.62 -23.19 -1.67
N LEU A 257 -0.48 -23.42 -0.36
CA LEU A 257 0.74 -23.05 0.37
C LEU A 257 1.97 -23.79 -0.15
N ASN A 258 1.85 -25.10 -0.38
CA ASN A 258 2.93 -25.91 -0.94
C ASN A 258 3.27 -25.48 -2.39
N VAL A 259 2.28 -25.12 -3.18
CA VAL A 259 2.45 -24.58 -4.53
C VAL A 259 3.28 -23.30 -4.51
N ILE A 260 2.94 -22.36 -3.64
CA ILE A 260 3.69 -21.10 -3.46
C ILE A 260 5.10 -21.40 -2.96
N ALA A 261 5.25 -22.27 -1.95
CA ALA A 261 6.57 -22.64 -1.41
C ALA A 261 7.49 -23.25 -2.48
N LYS A 262 6.96 -24.16 -3.29
CA LYS A 262 7.70 -24.78 -4.40
C LYS A 262 8.12 -23.75 -5.43
N SER A 263 7.21 -22.85 -5.83
CA SER A 263 7.52 -21.82 -6.84
C SER A 263 8.59 -20.82 -6.37
N LEU A 264 8.67 -20.56 -5.06
CA LEU A 264 9.62 -19.63 -4.44
C LEU A 264 10.89 -20.29 -3.91
N SER A 265 11.14 -21.58 -4.22
CA SER A 265 12.39 -22.26 -3.87
C SER A 265 13.59 -21.49 -4.40
N TYR A 266 14.66 -21.38 -3.60
CA TYR A 266 15.87 -20.64 -3.97
C TYR A 266 16.54 -21.19 -5.22
N GLY A 267 16.75 -22.53 -5.28
CA GLY A 267 17.29 -23.22 -6.44
C GLY A 267 16.25 -23.43 -7.54
N ALA A 268 16.57 -23.06 -8.77
CA ALA A 268 15.66 -23.17 -9.91
C ALA A 268 15.21 -24.62 -10.18
N GLU A 269 16.07 -25.59 -9.90
CA GLU A 269 15.81 -27.04 -10.05
C GLU A 269 14.73 -27.56 -9.08
N ASN A 270 14.49 -26.87 -7.98
CA ASN A 270 13.49 -27.25 -6.97
C ASN A 270 12.12 -26.63 -7.24
N ARG A 271 11.99 -25.79 -8.27
CA ARG A 271 10.75 -25.12 -8.67
C ARG A 271 9.94 -25.98 -9.66
N PHE A 272 8.81 -25.46 -10.08
CA PHE A 272 8.12 -25.95 -11.26
C PHE A 272 9.01 -25.79 -12.49
N GLN A 273 9.08 -26.82 -13.32
CA GLN A 273 9.92 -26.78 -14.52
C GLN A 273 9.13 -26.32 -15.75
N THR A 274 7.81 -26.40 -15.71
CA THR A 274 6.91 -25.90 -16.76
C THR A 274 5.73 -25.14 -16.19
N ALA A 275 5.21 -24.19 -16.95
CA ALA A 275 4.00 -23.47 -16.59
C ALA A 275 2.78 -24.39 -16.46
N GLN A 276 2.71 -25.45 -17.27
CA GLN A 276 1.62 -26.43 -17.20
C GLN A 276 1.66 -27.27 -15.92
N GLU A 277 2.86 -27.66 -15.45
CA GLU A 277 3.02 -28.33 -14.15
C GLU A 277 2.47 -27.43 -13.02
N PHE A 278 2.80 -26.13 -13.08
CA PHE A 278 2.34 -25.16 -12.11
C PHE A 278 0.81 -24.98 -12.12
N ILE A 279 0.19 -24.90 -13.33
CA ILE A 279 -1.29 -24.81 -13.48
C ILE A 279 -1.96 -26.03 -12.84
N LYS A 280 -1.52 -27.25 -13.17
CA LYS A 280 -2.06 -28.48 -12.60
C LYS A 280 -1.95 -28.52 -11.07
N ALA A 281 -0.88 -27.98 -10.52
CA ALA A 281 -0.69 -27.88 -9.08
C ALA A 281 -1.66 -26.87 -8.44
N ILE A 282 -1.92 -25.71 -9.10
CA ILE A 282 -2.93 -24.72 -8.64
C ILE A 282 -4.33 -25.32 -8.65
N ASP A 283 -4.65 -26.14 -9.64
CA ASP A 283 -5.96 -26.79 -9.77
C ASP A 283 -6.13 -28.02 -8.85
N GLY A 284 -5.04 -28.43 -8.17
CA GLY A 284 -5.03 -29.58 -7.28
C GLY A 284 -4.98 -30.93 -8.01
N GLU A 285 -4.77 -30.96 -9.34
CA GLU A 285 -4.60 -32.18 -10.13
C GLU A 285 -3.31 -32.93 -9.77
N VAL A 286 -2.28 -32.18 -9.36
CA VAL A 286 -1.00 -32.72 -8.89
C VAL A 286 -0.78 -32.27 -7.46
N ARG A 287 -0.68 -33.22 -6.55
CA ARG A 287 -0.37 -32.91 -5.14
C ARG A 287 1.08 -32.48 -5.02
N VAL A 288 1.30 -31.31 -4.45
CA VAL A 288 2.64 -30.78 -4.18
C VAL A 288 2.98 -31.02 -2.72
N GLU A 289 4.03 -31.79 -2.47
CA GLU A 289 4.62 -31.96 -1.15
C GLU A 289 5.95 -31.18 -1.12
N HIS A 290 6.04 -30.17 -0.28
CA HIS A 290 7.28 -29.43 -0.07
C HIS A 290 7.87 -29.79 1.29
N GLN A 291 9.09 -30.34 1.32
CA GLN A 291 9.70 -30.87 2.56
C GLN A 291 9.89 -29.80 3.65
N SER A 292 10.16 -28.56 3.27
CA SER A 292 10.23 -27.43 4.20
C SER A 292 8.87 -27.08 4.80
N THR A 293 7.79 -27.17 4.04
CA THR A 293 6.42 -26.90 4.49
C THR A 293 5.90 -27.97 5.46
N LYS A 294 6.27 -29.25 5.29
CA LYS A 294 5.89 -30.30 6.24
C LYS A 294 6.47 -30.07 7.65
N ARG A 295 7.72 -29.66 7.75
CA ARG A 295 8.34 -29.29 9.03
C ARG A 295 7.77 -27.99 9.61
N GLU A 296 7.42 -27.03 8.77
CA GLU A 296 6.88 -25.72 9.16
C GLU A 296 5.42 -25.78 9.57
N ILE A 297 4.61 -26.57 8.87
CA ILE A 297 3.21 -26.82 9.24
C ILE A 297 3.14 -27.57 10.58
N LEU A 298 4.07 -28.49 10.86
CA LEU A 298 4.12 -29.23 12.13
C LEU A 298 4.77 -28.45 13.27
N SER A 299 5.71 -27.54 12.99
CA SER A 299 6.30 -26.63 14.00
C SER A 299 5.53 -25.32 14.12
N GLY A 300 4.72 -24.95 13.16
CA GLY A 300 3.81 -23.80 13.11
C GLY A 300 2.42 -24.09 13.66
N LEU A 301 2.20 -25.23 14.31
CA LEU A 301 1.09 -25.50 15.22
C LEU A 301 1.30 -24.82 16.59
N GLN A 302 2.03 -23.71 16.61
CA GLN A 302 1.74 -22.61 17.51
C GLN A 302 0.55 -21.86 16.87
N PRO A 303 -0.57 -21.71 17.57
CA PRO A 303 -1.79 -21.15 16.98
C PRO A 303 -1.53 -19.69 16.58
N ASN A 304 -1.90 -19.39 15.33
CA ASN A 304 -2.27 -18.08 14.83
C ASN A 304 -1.27 -16.94 15.01
N GLU A 305 -0.35 -16.73 14.04
CA GLU A 305 0.24 -15.41 13.87
C GLU A 305 -0.53 -14.62 12.78
N PRO A 306 -1.43 -13.68 13.12
CA PRO A 306 -1.77 -12.62 12.18
C PRO A 306 -0.47 -11.90 11.80
N ALA A 307 -0.36 -11.47 10.56
CA ALA A 307 0.74 -10.60 10.14
C ALA A 307 0.62 -9.27 10.88
N ILE A 308 1.09 -9.22 12.11
CA ILE A 308 1.29 -7.99 12.85
C ILE A 308 2.46 -7.32 12.15
N LEU A 309 2.18 -6.14 11.60
CA LEU A 309 3.16 -5.36 10.85
C LEU A 309 4.39 -5.14 11.74
N THR A 310 5.52 -5.69 11.31
CA THR A 310 6.80 -5.44 11.98
C THR A 310 7.00 -3.93 12.13
N PRO A 311 7.33 -3.43 13.32
CA PRO A 311 7.50 -2.01 13.56
C PRO A 311 8.54 -1.43 12.60
N THR A 312 8.17 -0.41 11.85
CA THR A 312 9.10 0.27 10.94
C THR A 312 9.68 1.49 11.63
N LYS A 313 10.99 1.47 11.91
CA LYS A 313 11.72 2.67 12.29
C LYS A 313 11.97 3.48 11.01
N LYS A 314 11.17 4.50 10.74
CA LYS A 314 11.47 5.54 9.76
C LYS A 314 11.93 6.76 10.52
N MET A 315 13.13 7.27 10.23
CA MET A 315 13.46 8.67 10.49
C MET A 315 12.60 9.47 9.50
N GLY A 316 11.46 9.95 9.96
CA GLY A 316 10.56 10.85 9.25
C GLY A 316 10.81 12.30 9.69
N GLU A 317 10.02 13.21 9.14
CA GLU A 317 10.09 14.63 9.47
C GLU A 317 9.40 14.96 10.83
N GLY A 318 8.84 13.96 11.52
CA GLY A 318 8.15 14.15 12.79
C GLY A 318 7.01 15.17 12.70
N PHE A 319 6.87 16.01 13.71
CA PHE A 319 5.84 17.06 13.73
C PHE A 319 6.05 18.19 12.72
N SER A 320 7.22 18.29 12.10
CA SER A 320 7.43 19.25 11.01
C SER A 320 6.62 18.92 9.74
N ALA A 321 6.27 17.64 9.55
CA ALA A 321 5.37 17.20 8.47
C ALA A 321 3.89 17.47 8.77
N VAL A 322 3.54 17.73 10.02
CA VAL A 322 2.17 18.04 10.44
C VAL A 322 1.99 19.56 10.46
N ALA A 323 1.30 20.09 9.48
CA ALA A 323 1.07 21.53 9.39
C ALA A 323 -0.09 21.99 10.28
N GLY A 324 0.06 23.16 10.90
CA GLY A 324 -0.92 23.71 11.85
C GLY A 324 -1.02 22.90 13.13
N MET A 325 -2.10 23.06 13.87
CA MET A 325 -2.37 22.39 15.15
C MET A 325 -1.27 22.64 16.22
N GLU A 326 -0.67 23.82 16.22
CA GLU A 326 0.47 24.15 17.08
C GLU A 326 0.16 23.98 18.57
N GLU A 327 -1.03 24.40 19.03
CA GLU A 327 -1.46 24.21 20.42
C GLU A 327 -1.51 22.73 20.80
N LEU A 328 -2.01 21.89 19.90
CA LEU A 328 -2.09 20.44 20.12
C LEU A 328 -0.70 19.80 20.16
N LYS A 329 0.19 20.18 19.25
CA LYS A 329 1.57 19.71 19.23
C LYS A 329 2.31 20.09 20.51
N GLN A 330 2.18 21.35 20.93
CA GLN A 330 2.79 21.85 22.16
C GLN A 330 2.27 21.08 23.40
N GLN A 331 0.95 20.91 23.49
CA GLN A 331 0.34 20.13 24.57
C GLN A 331 0.85 18.68 24.59
N MET A 332 0.96 18.04 23.42
CA MET A 332 1.51 16.67 23.34
C MET A 332 2.99 16.62 23.69
N TYR A 333 3.74 17.64 23.31
CA TYR A 333 5.15 17.74 23.67
C TYR A 333 5.32 17.79 25.18
N GLU A 334 4.62 18.69 25.85
CA GLU A 334 4.71 18.88 27.31
C GLU A 334 4.15 17.71 28.12
N GLU A 335 3.01 17.14 27.67
CA GLU A 335 2.31 16.12 28.44
C GLU A 335 2.74 14.69 28.18
N VAL A 336 3.40 14.42 27.03
CA VAL A 336 3.73 13.05 26.59
C VAL A 336 5.19 12.90 26.15
N ILE A 337 5.67 13.75 25.22
CA ILE A 337 7.00 13.57 24.62
C ILE A 337 8.10 13.83 25.65
N GLU A 338 8.04 14.96 26.32
CA GLU A 338 9.05 15.36 27.31
C GLU A 338 9.12 14.37 28.48
N PRO A 339 8.01 13.90 29.10
CA PRO A 339 8.03 12.85 30.10
C PRO A 339 8.63 11.51 29.62
N LEU A 340 8.41 11.15 28.36
CA LEU A 340 8.97 9.92 27.76
C LEU A 340 10.48 10.04 27.49
N HIS A 341 10.98 11.24 27.17
CA HIS A 341 12.40 11.47 26.94
C HIS A 341 13.21 11.63 28.23
N HIS A 342 12.59 12.15 29.30
CA HIS A 342 13.23 12.43 30.60
C HIS A 342 12.56 11.73 31.77
N PRO A 343 12.37 10.39 31.72
CA PRO A 343 11.55 9.66 32.69
C PRO A 343 12.03 9.79 34.11
N GLU A 344 13.36 9.80 34.35
CA GLU A 344 13.96 9.88 35.69
C GLU A 344 13.65 11.22 36.37
N GLU A 345 13.63 12.30 35.61
CA GLU A 345 13.36 13.63 36.09
C GLU A 345 11.92 13.77 36.58
N TYR A 346 10.95 13.29 35.76
CA TYR A 346 9.54 13.30 36.10
C TYR A 346 9.18 12.39 37.28
N GLN A 347 9.78 11.19 37.33
CA GLN A 347 9.61 10.28 38.47
C GLN A 347 10.14 10.86 39.78
N ARG A 348 11.24 11.62 39.75
CA ARG A 348 11.78 12.32 40.91
C ARG A 348 10.82 13.34 41.52
N TYR A 349 9.95 13.94 40.69
CA TYR A 349 8.88 14.84 41.13
C TYR A 349 7.56 14.12 41.41
N GLY A 350 7.54 12.77 41.34
CA GLY A 350 6.34 11.98 41.60
C GLY A 350 5.32 12.04 40.46
N ILE A 351 5.73 12.48 39.25
CA ILE A 351 4.86 12.56 38.07
C ILE A 351 4.87 11.21 37.37
N THR A 352 3.69 10.67 37.13
CA THR A 352 3.51 9.40 36.39
C THR A 352 3.73 9.63 34.90
N ILE A 353 4.58 8.80 34.28
CA ILE A 353 4.80 8.80 32.84
C ILE A 353 3.56 8.20 32.17
N PRO A 354 3.01 8.83 31.11
CA PRO A 354 1.84 8.29 30.43
C PRO A 354 2.19 6.99 29.67
N ASN A 355 1.36 5.97 29.80
CA ASN A 355 1.51 4.69 29.09
C ASN A 355 0.84 4.70 27.71
N GLY A 356 -0.06 5.66 27.49
CA GLY A 356 -0.76 5.79 26.22
C GLY A 356 -1.67 6.99 26.14
N MET A 357 -2.21 7.21 24.96
CA MET A 357 -3.14 8.31 24.69
C MET A 357 -4.28 7.87 23.77
N LEU A 358 -5.39 8.60 23.85
CA LEU A 358 -6.53 8.48 22.93
C LEU A 358 -6.57 9.68 22.01
N LEU A 359 -6.53 9.45 20.69
CA LEU A 359 -6.84 10.42 19.66
C LEU A 359 -8.33 10.29 19.28
N TYR A 360 -9.13 11.33 19.47
CA TYR A 360 -10.55 11.25 19.13
C TYR A 360 -10.98 12.50 18.34
N GLY A 361 -12.06 12.36 17.56
CA GLY A 361 -12.58 13.46 16.76
C GLY A 361 -13.25 12.97 15.47
N PRO A 362 -13.69 13.87 14.60
CA PRO A 362 -14.42 13.53 13.39
C PRO A 362 -13.64 12.63 12.44
N PRO A 363 -14.32 11.82 11.60
CA PRO A 363 -13.66 11.08 10.54
C PRO A 363 -12.98 12.02 9.52
N GLY A 364 -11.93 11.57 8.88
CA GLY A 364 -11.22 12.31 7.83
C GLY A 364 -10.33 13.47 8.30
N CYS A 365 -10.14 13.67 9.62
CA CYS A 365 -9.29 14.72 10.19
C CYS A 365 -7.81 14.33 10.36
N GLY A 366 -7.39 13.14 9.93
CA GLY A 366 -5.97 12.76 9.89
C GLY A 366 -5.42 12.15 11.17
N LYS A 367 -6.22 11.50 12.04
CA LYS A 367 -5.77 10.85 13.28
C LYS A 367 -4.62 9.86 13.05
N THR A 368 -4.71 9.00 12.06
CA THR A 368 -3.69 8.02 11.69
C THR A 368 -2.40 8.69 11.19
N PHE A 369 -2.53 9.75 10.39
CA PHE A 369 -1.39 10.56 9.93
C PHE A 369 -0.67 11.21 11.11
N PHE A 370 -1.42 11.79 12.03
CA PHE A 370 -0.87 12.44 13.23
C PHE A 370 -0.13 11.43 14.13
N ALA A 371 -0.72 10.26 14.40
CA ALA A 371 -0.12 9.22 15.22
C ALA A 371 1.22 8.72 14.66
N LYS A 372 1.31 8.59 13.32
CA LYS A 372 2.54 8.18 12.66
C LYS A 372 3.66 9.22 12.86
N HIS A 373 3.38 10.50 12.64
CA HIS A 373 4.37 11.57 12.80
C HIS A 373 4.73 11.81 14.27
N PHE A 374 3.82 11.54 15.20
CA PHE A 374 4.12 11.51 16.62
C PHE A 374 5.15 10.41 16.97
N ALA A 375 5.01 9.20 16.41
CA ALA A 375 5.97 8.13 16.63
C ALA A 375 7.35 8.45 15.99
N GLU A 376 7.35 9.14 14.85
CA GLU A 376 8.57 9.65 14.21
C GLU A 376 9.27 10.72 15.08
N GLU A 377 8.50 11.62 15.71
CA GLU A 377 9.01 12.63 16.63
C GLU A 377 9.69 12.01 17.86
N LEU A 378 9.08 10.97 18.44
CA LEU A 378 9.66 10.19 19.52
C LEU A 378 10.88 9.35 19.10
N GLY A 379 11.08 9.10 17.81
CA GLY A 379 12.07 8.16 17.33
C GLY A 379 11.75 6.69 17.65
N PHE A 380 10.49 6.37 17.93
CA PHE A 380 10.01 5.04 18.26
C PHE A 380 9.62 4.26 16.99
N ASN A 381 9.66 2.94 17.07
CA ASN A 381 9.08 2.09 16.04
C ASN A 381 7.55 2.29 16.00
N PHE A 382 6.93 2.19 14.82
CA PHE A 382 5.49 2.40 14.66
C PHE A 382 4.81 1.12 14.19
N MET A 383 3.83 0.64 14.96
CA MET A 383 3.01 -0.54 14.66
C MET A 383 1.55 -0.10 14.51
N CYS A 384 0.98 -0.20 13.30
CA CYS A 384 -0.40 0.18 13.01
C CYS A 384 -1.31 -1.05 13.00
N ILE A 385 -2.34 -1.03 13.82
CA ILE A 385 -3.26 -2.14 14.05
C ILE A 385 -4.70 -1.68 13.75
N THR A 386 -5.45 -2.52 13.06
CA THR A 386 -6.90 -2.34 12.87
C THR A 386 -7.66 -3.44 13.59
N PRO A 387 -8.93 -3.26 13.98
CA PRO A 387 -9.74 -4.31 14.58
C PRO A 387 -9.81 -5.58 13.74
N ALA A 388 -9.81 -5.45 12.41
CA ALA A 388 -9.82 -6.58 11.49
C ALA A 388 -8.57 -7.47 11.61
N THR A 389 -7.41 -6.91 11.97
CA THR A 389 -6.16 -7.67 12.15
C THR A 389 -6.13 -8.47 13.46
N LEU A 390 -6.94 -8.11 14.45
CA LEU A 390 -6.98 -8.76 15.76
C LEU A 390 -8.20 -9.64 15.97
N LYS A 391 -9.35 -9.28 15.37
CA LYS A 391 -10.59 -10.06 15.50
C LYS A 391 -10.47 -11.39 14.76
N SER A 392 -10.82 -12.49 15.42
CA SER A 392 -10.91 -13.82 14.82
C SER A 392 -12.32 -14.39 15.05
N ARG A 393 -12.75 -15.28 14.15
CA ARG A 393 -14.03 -16.03 14.30
C ARG A 393 -13.95 -17.17 15.32
N TYR A 394 -12.75 -17.53 15.77
CA TYR A 394 -12.54 -18.60 16.72
C TYR A 394 -12.51 -18.08 18.15
N VAL A 395 -13.06 -18.86 19.07
CA VAL A 395 -13.08 -18.57 20.51
C VAL A 395 -11.63 -18.49 21.01
N ASN A 396 -11.28 -17.42 21.74
CA ASN A 396 -9.95 -17.10 22.33
C ASN A 396 -8.85 -16.63 21.35
N ALA A 397 -9.00 -16.77 20.05
CA ALA A 397 -7.96 -16.34 19.10
C ALA A 397 -7.74 -14.81 19.12
N THR A 398 -8.77 -14.01 19.39
CA THR A 398 -8.62 -12.55 19.55
C THR A 398 -7.76 -12.18 20.75
N GLN A 399 -7.87 -12.91 21.88
CA GLN A 399 -7.03 -12.70 23.08
C GLN A 399 -5.57 -13.05 22.80
N GLU A 400 -5.32 -14.19 22.15
CA GLU A 400 -3.97 -14.61 21.76
C GLU A 400 -3.32 -13.61 20.81
N ASN A 401 -4.10 -13.06 19.87
CA ASN A 401 -3.65 -12.03 18.95
C ASN A 401 -3.26 -10.73 19.67
N ILE A 402 -4.05 -10.31 20.65
CA ILE A 402 -3.74 -9.15 21.50
C ILE A 402 -2.44 -9.40 22.28
N ALA A 403 -2.33 -10.52 22.97
CA ALA A 403 -1.13 -10.85 23.75
C ALA A 403 0.14 -10.89 22.88
N ARG A 404 0.03 -11.43 21.66
CA ARG A 404 1.14 -11.49 20.71
C ARG A 404 1.51 -10.11 20.16
N MET A 405 0.55 -9.25 19.85
CA MET A 405 0.77 -7.87 19.45
C MET A 405 1.63 -7.12 20.48
N PHE A 406 1.28 -7.26 21.76
CA PHE A 406 2.06 -6.64 22.83
C PHE A 406 3.46 -7.22 22.94
N LYS A 407 3.61 -8.55 22.86
CA LYS A 407 4.91 -9.21 22.87
C LYS A 407 5.80 -8.76 21.70
N GLU A 408 5.25 -8.66 20.49
CA GLU A 408 5.99 -8.18 19.33
C GLU A 408 6.41 -6.71 19.47
N ALA A 409 5.57 -5.88 20.08
CA ALA A 409 5.92 -4.50 20.41
C ALA A 409 7.03 -4.42 21.47
N GLU A 410 7.00 -5.27 22.49
CA GLU A 410 8.04 -5.38 23.53
C GLU A 410 9.37 -5.84 22.95
N ASP A 411 9.35 -6.86 22.10
CA ASP A 411 10.56 -7.40 21.44
C ASP A 411 11.23 -6.37 20.50
N ASN A 412 10.48 -5.35 20.08
CA ASN A 412 10.95 -4.26 19.21
C ASN A 412 10.92 -2.89 19.92
N ALA A 413 10.94 -2.86 21.23
CA ALA A 413 10.92 -1.59 21.99
C ALA A 413 12.16 -0.70 21.67
N PRO A 414 12.05 0.64 21.69
CA PRO A 414 10.82 1.39 21.97
C PRO A 414 9.85 1.42 20.80
N THR A 415 8.56 1.13 21.06
CA THR A 415 7.53 0.95 20.03
C THR A 415 6.24 1.68 20.39
N VAL A 416 5.64 2.36 19.40
CA VAL A 416 4.27 2.88 19.46
C VAL A 416 3.32 1.88 18.80
N ILE A 417 2.34 1.38 19.56
CA ILE A 417 1.20 0.62 19.04
C ILE A 417 0.08 1.61 18.73
N PHE A 418 -0.26 1.78 17.47
CA PHE A 418 -1.41 2.57 17.04
C PHE A 418 -2.58 1.65 16.70
N ILE A 419 -3.72 1.84 17.38
CA ILE A 419 -4.94 1.06 17.18
C ILE A 419 -6.00 1.98 16.60
N ASP A 420 -6.28 1.84 15.30
CA ASP A 420 -7.36 2.57 14.64
C ASP A 420 -8.72 1.94 14.98
N GLU A 421 -9.79 2.74 14.94
CA GLU A 421 -11.16 2.31 15.27
C GLU A 421 -11.26 1.53 16.59
N MET A 422 -10.53 1.98 17.61
CA MET A 422 -10.38 1.28 18.88
C MET A 422 -11.72 0.92 19.55
N ASN A 423 -12.77 1.72 19.33
CA ASN A 423 -14.12 1.43 19.81
C ASN A 423 -14.68 0.08 19.33
N GLU A 424 -14.20 -0.44 18.19
CA GLU A 424 -14.60 -1.75 17.71
C GLU A 424 -13.90 -2.91 18.41
N LEU A 425 -12.68 -2.70 18.90
CA LEU A 425 -11.90 -3.71 19.61
C LEU A 425 -12.28 -3.78 21.09
N VAL A 426 -12.50 -2.62 21.72
CA VAL A 426 -12.78 -2.49 23.15
C VAL A 426 -14.09 -1.73 23.41
N PRO A 427 -15.24 -2.25 22.97
CA PRO A 427 -16.53 -1.62 23.14
C PRO A 427 -16.93 -1.54 24.62
N ASN A 428 -17.77 -0.54 24.97
CA ASN A 428 -18.31 -0.39 26.32
C ASN A 428 -19.15 -1.61 26.72
N ARG A 429 -18.75 -2.29 27.81
CA ARG A 429 -19.34 -3.52 28.34
C ARG A 429 -20.76 -3.35 28.88
N ASP A 430 -21.18 -2.13 29.19
CA ASP A 430 -22.52 -1.83 29.73
C ASP A 430 -23.60 -1.72 28.64
N SER A 431 -23.22 -1.77 27.34
CA SER A 431 -24.18 -1.81 26.24
C SER A 431 -24.79 -3.20 26.07
N SER A 432 -26.11 -3.27 25.86
CA SER A 432 -26.90 -4.51 25.79
C SER A 432 -26.51 -5.46 24.64
N ASP A 433 -25.74 -4.98 23.65
CA ASP A 433 -25.46 -5.70 22.42
C ASP A 433 -24.03 -6.27 22.35
N VAL A 434 -23.27 -6.25 23.45
CA VAL A 434 -21.87 -6.70 23.45
C VAL A 434 -21.77 -8.20 23.69
N HIS A 435 -21.31 -8.94 22.67
CA HIS A 435 -21.07 -10.37 22.74
C HIS A 435 -19.95 -10.73 23.75
N GLU A 436 -20.03 -11.94 24.31
CA GLU A 436 -19.07 -12.47 25.31
C GLU A 436 -17.60 -12.44 24.80
N MET A 437 -17.39 -12.65 23.51
CA MET A 437 -16.07 -12.57 22.85
C MET A 437 -15.47 -11.15 22.92
N SER A 438 -16.27 -10.10 22.81
CA SER A 438 -15.79 -8.72 22.93
C SER A 438 -15.39 -8.38 24.38
N ARG A 439 -16.09 -8.94 25.37
CA ARG A 439 -15.73 -8.78 26.80
C ARG A 439 -14.38 -9.42 27.12
N SER A 440 -14.09 -10.58 26.53
CA SER A 440 -12.82 -11.28 26.66
C SER A 440 -11.66 -10.46 26.04
N ALA A 441 -11.85 -9.88 24.87
CA ALA A 441 -10.86 -9.00 24.22
C ALA A 441 -10.57 -7.75 25.06
N VAL A 442 -11.61 -7.12 25.65
CA VAL A 442 -11.43 -5.97 26.56
C VAL A 442 -10.59 -6.36 27.77
N ASN A 443 -10.86 -7.52 28.38
CA ASN A 443 -10.12 -7.97 29.56
C ASN A 443 -8.64 -8.25 29.25
N GLU A 444 -8.36 -8.89 28.11
CA GLU A 444 -6.98 -9.12 27.66
C GLU A 444 -6.25 -7.79 27.39
N MET A 445 -6.90 -6.87 26.67
CA MET A 445 -6.33 -5.54 26.42
C MET A 445 -5.98 -4.83 27.73
N LEU A 446 -6.89 -4.85 28.73
CA LEU A 446 -6.64 -4.26 30.04
C LEU A 446 -5.45 -4.90 30.76
N ALA A 447 -5.33 -6.24 30.71
CA ALA A 447 -4.24 -6.97 31.35
C ALA A 447 -2.87 -6.64 30.72
N GLN A 448 -2.83 -6.47 29.42
CA GLN A 448 -1.60 -6.13 28.70
C GLN A 448 -1.21 -4.67 28.91
N MET A 449 -2.18 -3.74 28.88
CA MET A 449 -1.93 -2.30 29.04
C MET A 449 -1.34 -1.92 30.39
N ASP A 450 -1.67 -2.65 31.45
CA ASP A 450 -1.18 -2.36 32.81
C ASP A 450 0.36 -2.51 32.97
N LYS A 451 1.06 -3.08 31.98
CA LYS A 451 2.50 -3.40 32.05
C LYS A 451 3.35 -2.74 30.96
N THR A 452 2.77 -1.93 30.08
CA THR A 452 3.43 -1.47 28.84
C THR A 452 4.49 -0.40 29.07
N GLY A 453 4.29 0.54 30.00
CA GLY A 453 5.22 1.65 30.22
C GLY A 453 6.62 1.20 30.68
N GLU A 454 6.69 0.15 31.51
CA GLU A 454 7.97 -0.42 31.97
C GLU A 454 8.74 -1.16 30.86
N LYS A 455 8.06 -1.51 29.77
CA LYS A 455 8.59 -2.32 28.67
C LYS A 455 8.91 -1.52 27.40
N GLY A 456 8.85 -0.19 27.48
CA GLY A 456 9.14 0.69 26.33
C GLY A 456 8.07 0.66 25.23
N VAL A 457 6.83 0.31 25.57
CA VAL A 457 5.71 0.30 24.64
C VAL A 457 4.73 1.42 24.98
N PHE A 458 4.42 2.29 24.00
CA PHE A 458 3.47 3.38 24.13
C PHE A 458 2.23 3.10 23.26
N ILE A 459 1.01 3.28 23.80
CA ILE A 459 -0.22 2.95 23.08
C ILE A 459 -0.94 4.20 22.63
N ILE A 460 -1.35 4.23 21.36
CA ILE A 460 -2.22 5.26 20.80
C ILE A 460 -3.49 4.60 20.31
N GLY A 461 -4.61 4.87 20.97
CA GLY A 461 -5.94 4.51 20.44
C GLY A 461 -6.49 5.64 19.59
N ALA A 462 -7.12 5.33 18.46
CA ALA A 462 -7.87 6.30 17.66
C ALA A 462 -9.34 5.90 17.54
N THR A 463 -10.25 6.88 17.59
CA THR A 463 -11.67 6.62 17.44
C THR A 463 -12.44 7.85 16.96
N ASN A 464 -13.52 7.62 16.22
CA ASN A 464 -14.55 8.64 15.93
C ASN A 464 -15.64 8.68 17.02
N TYR A 465 -15.71 7.64 17.88
CA TYR A 465 -16.79 7.45 18.86
C TYR A 465 -16.24 7.17 20.27
N PRO A 466 -15.62 8.15 20.96
CA PRO A 466 -14.95 7.92 22.24
C PRO A 466 -15.92 7.43 23.33
N ASN A 467 -17.21 7.78 23.25
CA ASN A 467 -18.23 7.32 24.19
C ASN A 467 -18.55 5.81 24.07
N MET A 468 -18.12 5.16 22.99
CA MET A 468 -18.31 3.73 22.77
C MET A 468 -17.15 2.87 23.32
N ILE A 469 -16.07 3.49 23.77
CA ILE A 469 -14.93 2.78 24.37
C ILE A 469 -15.26 2.45 25.84
N ASP A 470 -14.81 1.25 26.28
CA ASP A 470 -14.93 0.86 27.68
C ASP A 470 -14.22 1.86 28.61
N PRO A 471 -14.91 2.40 29.63
CA PRO A 471 -14.34 3.41 30.52
C PRO A 471 -13.08 2.95 31.26
N ALA A 472 -12.88 1.65 31.44
CA ALA A 472 -11.69 1.11 32.12
C ALA A 472 -10.41 1.32 31.29
N ILE A 473 -10.51 1.37 29.97
CA ILE A 473 -9.40 1.67 29.07
C ILE A 473 -8.89 3.11 29.23
N LEU A 474 -9.79 4.04 29.57
CA LEU A 474 -9.52 5.48 29.67
C LEU A 474 -9.10 5.93 31.06
N ARG A 475 -8.73 5.00 31.94
CA ARG A 475 -8.26 5.29 33.31
C ARG A 475 -6.77 5.59 33.35
N ALA A 476 -6.34 6.26 34.44
CA ALA A 476 -4.93 6.52 34.72
C ALA A 476 -4.08 5.23 34.64
N GLY A 477 -2.90 5.35 34.05
CA GLY A 477 -2.00 4.23 33.81
C GLY A 477 -2.27 3.43 32.52
N ARG A 478 -3.24 3.85 31.70
CA ARG A 478 -3.59 3.24 30.41
C ARG A 478 -3.65 4.30 29.33
N LEU A 479 -4.84 4.63 28.77
CA LEU A 479 -5.03 5.77 27.88
C LEU A 479 -5.55 6.98 28.68
N ASP A 480 -4.73 7.47 29.56
CA ASP A 480 -5.06 8.57 30.46
C ASP A 480 -4.99 9.94 29.79
N LYS A 481 -4.21 10.10 28.75
CA LYS A 481 -4.15 11.31 27.93
C LYS A 481 -5.15 11.24 26.78
N LYS A 482 -5.87 12.34 26.53
CA LYS A 482 -6.95 12.38 25.52
C LYS A 482 -6.80 13.64 24.70
N PHE A 483 -6.57 13.49 23.41
CA PHE A 483 -6.34 14.61 22.48
C PHE A 483 -7.41 14.64 21.40
N TYR A 484 -8.00 15.80 21.22
CA TYR A 484 -9.01 16.04 20.20
C TYR A 484 -8.36 16.44 18.88
N ILE A 485 -8.57 15.63 17.84
CA ILE A 485 -8.17 15.94 16.46
C ILE A 485 -9.42 16.44 15.72
N GLY A 486 -9.57 17.75 15.64
CA GLY A 486 -10.70 18.42 15.00
C GLY A 486 -10.49 18.69 13.52
N VAL A 487 -11.38 19.51 12.96
CA VAL A 487 -11.19 20.02 11.60
C VAL A 487 -9.92 20.89 11.55
N PRO A 488 -9.17 20.86 10.44
CA PRO A 488 -7.93 21.61 10.32
C PRO A 488 -8.19 23.13 10.44
N ASP A 489 -7.33 23.83 11.18
CA ASP A 489 -7.30 25.27 11.25
C ASP A 489 -6.88 25.90 9.91
N THR A 490 -6.87 27.21 9.81
CA THR A 490 -6.56 27.91 8.55
C THR A 490 -5.15 27.60 8.07
N GLU A 491 -4.18 27.55 8.98
CA GLU A 491 -2.78 27.27 8.66
C GLU A 491 -2.60 25.81 8.16
N ALA A 492 -3.25 24.85 8.83
CA ALA A 492 -3.29 23.46 8.41
C ALA A 492 -3.93 23.32 7.03
N ARG A 493 -5.02 24.04 6.73
CA ARG A 493 -5.65 23.98 5.39
C ARG A 493 -4.74 24.55 4.30
N VAL A 494 -4.06 25.67 4.55
CA VAL A 494 -3.03 26.21 3.63
C VAL A 494 -1.96 25.16 3.33
N ALA A 495 -1.46 24.52 4.37
CA ALA A 495 -0.42 23.51 4.20
C ALA A 495 -0.91 22.22 3.54
N LEU A 496 -2.15 21.79 3.81
CA LEU A 496 -2.76 20.64 3.11
C LEU A 496 -2.90 20.91 1.60
N PHE A 497 -3.33 22.11 1.21
CA PHE A 497 -3.36 22.47 -0.21
C PHE A 497 -1.95 22.46 -0.83
N ARG A 498 -0.93 22.98 -0.16
CA ARG A 498 0.47 22.93 -0.63
C ARG A 498 0.93 21.50 -0.77
N LEU A 499 0.76 20.68 0.26
CA LEU A 499 1.16 19.27 0.30
C LEU A 499 0.53 18.46 -0.86
N TYR A 500 -0.78 18.61 -1.05
CA TYR A 500 -1.48 17.84 -2.08
C TYR A 500 -1.23 18.35 -3.50
N LEU A 501 -0.86 19.62 -3.68
CA LEU A 501 -0.53 20.20 -4.98
C LEU A 501 0.93 20.02 -5.37
N GLU A 502 1.85 19.86 -4.43
CA GLU A 502 3.31 19.85 -4.64
C GLU A 502 3.78 18.97 -5.81
N LYS A 503 3.21 17.77 -5.92
CA LYS A 503 3.58 16.78 -6.96
C LYS A 503 2.70 16.83 -8.20
N ARG A 504 1.94 17.90 -8.42
CA ARG A 504 0.96 18.04 -9.51
C ARG A 504 1.29 19.24 -10.39
N PRO A 505 0.87 19.24 -11.66
CA PRO A 505 1.03 20.41 -12.51
C PRO A 505 0.04 21.52 -12.10
N TYR A 506 0.47 22.47 -11.32
CA TYR A 506 -0.33 23.63 -10.91
C TYR A 506 0.29 24.95 -11.37
N ASP A 507 -0.49 26.03 -11.39
CA ASP A 507 -0.03 27.37 -11.70
C ASP A 507 0.59 28.03 -10.45
N PHE A 508 1.73 28.70 -10.63
CA PHE A 508 2.48 29.32 -9.52
C PHE A 508 1.78 30.51 -8.85
N GLY A 509 0.66 30.98 -9.41
CA GLY A 509 -0.13 32.12 -8.89
C GLY A 509 -1.29 31.72 -7.97
N LEU A 510 -1.28 30.55 -7.34
CA LEU A 510 -2.36 30.11 -6.46
C LEU A 510 -2.37 30.89 -5.14
N ASP A 511 -3.53 31.44 -4.77
CA ASP A 511 -3.76 32.03 -3.47
C ASP A 511 -4.22 30.97 -2.46
N TYR A 512 -3.27 30.40 -1.73
CA TYR A 512 -3.53 29.37 -0.73
C TYR A 512 -4.35 29.87 0.47
N GLN A 513 -4.24 31.18 0.80
CA GLN A 513 -5.01 31.76 1.88
C GLN A 513 -6.50 31.83 1.51
N LEU A 514 -6.79 32.26 0.29
CA LEU A 514 -8.16 32.29 -0.24
C LEU A 514 -8.75 30.88 -0.31
N LEU A 515 -7.98 29.87 -0.75
CA LEU A 515 -8.43 28.46 -0.78
C LEU A 515 -8.76 27.97 0.63
N ALA A 516 -7.93 28.30 1.62
CA ALA A 516 -8.16 27.94 3.01
C ALA A 516 -9.43 28.63 3.58
N ASP A 517 -9.65 29.89 3.25
CA ASP A 517 -10.83 30.64 3.71
C ASP A 517 -12.12 30.08 3.09
N MET A 518 -12.09 29.69 1.83
CA MET A 518 -13.21 29.05 1.14
C MET A 518 -13.55 27.65 1.67
N THR A 519 -12.58 26.97 2.29
CA THR A 519 -12.73 25.59 2.79
C THR A 519 -12.86 25.52 4.32
N LYS A 520 -13.45 26.55 4.93
CA LYS A 520 -13.76 26.55 6.37
C LYS A 520 -14.69 25.38 6.70
N ASN A 521 -14.36 24.63 7.76
CA ASN A 521 -15.06 23.42 8.24
C ASN A 521 -14.90 22.16 7.35
N TYR A 522 -14.04 22.19 6.34
CA TYR A 522 -13.70 21.00 5.58
C TYR A 522 -12.65 20.16 6.33
N VAL A 523 -12.79 18.84 6.28
CA VAL A 523 -11.80 17.92 6.84
C VAL A 523 -10.63 17.73 5.87
N SER A 524 -9.52 17.16 6.34
CA SER A 524 -8.34 16.91 5.50
C SER A 524 -8.66 16.03 4.27
N ALA A 525 -9.56 15.07 4.42
CA ALA A 525 -10.03 14.22 3.32
C ALA A 525 -10.82 15.01 2.25
N ASP A 526 -11.60 16.01 2.64
CA ASP A 526 -12.32 16.88 1.69
C ASP A 526 -11.36 17.71 0.85
N ILE A 527 -10.32 18.28 1.48
CA ILE A 527 -9.28 19.04 0.77
C ILE A 527 -8.54 18.15 -0.24
N GLN A 528 -8.25 16.92 0.16
CA GLN A 528 -7.64 15.94 -0.76
C GLN A 528 -8.57 15.62 -1.94
N LEU A 529 -9.87 15.48 -1.70
CA LEU A 529 -10.89 15.27 -2.74
C LEU A 529 -10.93 16.46 -3.70
N ILE A 530 -10.98 17.69 -3.18
CA ILE A 530 -10.98 18.94 -3.97
C ILE A 530 -9.76 18.97 -4.90
N VAL A 531 -8.57 18.71 -4.39
CA VAL A 531 -7.35 18.70 -5.20
C VAL A 531 -7.35 17.57 -6.23
N ASN A 532 -7.89 16.39 -5.90
CA ASN A 532 -8.04 15.28 -6.83
C ASN A 532 -9.00 15.63 -7.99
N ASP A 533 -10.15 16.21 -7.68
CA ASP A 533 -11.14 16.57 -8.68
C ASP A 533 -10.68 17.76 -9.54
N SER A 534 -9.98 18.73 -8.94
CA SER A 534 -9.31 19.80 -9.67
C SER A 534 -8.26 19.25 -10.65
N SER A 535 -7.50 18.24 -10.24
CA SER A 535 -6.55 17.55 -11.11
C SER A 535 -7.24 16.86 -12.29
N ARG A 536 -8.39 16.22 -12.05
CA ARG A 536 -9.21 15.60 -13.12
C ARG A 536 -9.76 16.65 -14.09
N CYS A 537 -10.23 17.79 -13.59
CA CYS A 537 -10.71 18.90 -14.43
C CYS A 537 -9.57 19.48 -15.28
N ALA A 538 -8.42 19.77 -14.68
CA ALA A 538 -7.26 20.28 -15.40
C ALA A 538 -6.77 19.30 -16.47
N LEU A 539 -6.75 18.00 -16.16
CA LEU A 539 -6.40 16.95 -17.12
C LEU A 539 -7.36 16.92 -18.33
N ARG A 540 -8.67 17.03 -18.10
CA ARG A 540 -9.68 17.08 -19.18
C ARG A 540 -9.55 18.31 -20.06
N GLN A 541 -9.15 19.44 -19.47
CA GLN A 541 -8.95 20.71 -20.19
C GLN A 541 -7.55 20.85 -20.78
N HIS A 542 -6.66 19.86 -20.56
CA HIS A 542 -5.25 19.89 -20.98
C HIS A 542 -4.48 21.13 -20.49
N CYS A 543 -4.76 21.57 -19.27
CA CYS A 543 -4.12 22.73 -18.64
C CYS A 543 -3.53 22.35 -17.27
N LYS A 544 -2.83 23.30 -16.64
CA LYS A 544 -2.42 23.20 -15.24
C LYS A 544 -3.62 23.45 -14.32
N ILE A 545 -3.51 23.02 -13.07
CA ILE A 545 -4.48 23.34 -12.04
C ILE A 545 -4.38 24.85 -11.77
N THR A 546 -5.42 25.59 -12.10
CA THR A 546 -5.53 27.04 -11.91
C THR A 546 -6.40 27.36 -10.70
N MET A 547 -6.34 28.61 -10.25
CA MET A 547 -7.21 29.11 -9.18
C MET A 547 -8.69 28.99 -9.54
N GLU A 548 -9.05 29.24 -10.81
CA GLU A 548 -10.42 29.11 -11.31
C GLU A 548 -10.97 27.68 -11.22
N ILE A 549 -10.14 26.67 -11.56
CA ILE A 549 -10.52 25.28 -11.46
C ILE A 549 -10.73 24.89 -9.99
N LEU A 550 -9.81 25.26 -9.10
CA LEU A 550 -9.93 24.99 -7.66
C LEU A 550 -11.18 25.62 -7.06
N THR A 551 -11.44 26.90 -7.34
CA THR A 551 -12.64 27.62 -6.88
C THR A 551 -13.93 27.00 -7.38
N SER A 552 -13.97 26.63 -8.66
CA SER A 552 -15.13 25.95 -9.27
C SER A 552 -15.41 24.60 -8.60
N VAL A 553 -14.36 23.81 -8.32
CA VAL A 553 -14.50 22.50 -7.66
C VAL A 553 -14.94 22.68 -6.20
N ILE A 554 -14.36 23.64 -5.45
CA ILE A 554 -14.75 23.94 -4.07
C ILE A 554 -16.24 24.30 -4.00
N THR A 555 -16.75 25.10 -4.93
CA THR A 555 -18.16 25.51 -4.95
C THR A 555 -19.11 24.33 -5.13
N ASN A 556 -18.67 23.26 -5.78
CA ASN A 556 -19.49 22.07 -6.05
C ASN A 556 -19.36 20.96 -5.00
N ILE A 557 -18.38 21.02 -4.12
CA ILE A 557 -18.15 20.03 -3.06
C ILE A 557 -18.66 20.61 -1.74
N GLN A 558 -19.55 19.90 -1.06
CA GLN A 558 -19.99 20.24 0.30
C GLN A 558 -19.02 19.65 1.33
N PRO A 559 -18.81 20.30 2.49
CA PRO A 559 -18.04 19.69 3.57
C PRO A 559 -18.69 18.40 4.04
N SER A 560 -17.89 17.38 4.28
CA SER A 560 -18.36 16.05 4.73
C SER A 560 -19.03 16.09 6.10
N LEU A 561 -18.74 17.11 6.91
CA LEU A 561 -19.34 17.29 8.22
C LEU A 561 -20.35 18.44 8.19
N SER A 562 -21.57 18.15 8.59
CA SER A 562 -22.60 19.15 8.82
C SER A 562 -22.30 19.98 10.09
N ALA A 563 -22.87 21.21 10.17
CA ALA A 563 -22.75 22.04 11.36
C ALA A 563 -23.28 21.33 12.63
N ASN A 564 -24.29 20.48 12.50
CA ASN A 564 -24.84 19.71 13.62
C ASN A 564 -23.85 18.64 14.12
N GLU A 565 -23.14 18.00 13.23
CA GLU A 565 -22.11 17.01 13.56
C GLU A 565 -20.91 17.68 14.22
N LEU A 566 -20.45 18.83 13.70
CA LEU A 566 -19.40 19.62 14.35
C LEU A 566 -19.80 20.01 15.79
N ASN A 567 -21.00 20.51 16.00
CA ASN A 567 -21.51 20.83 17.34
C ASN A 567 -21.59 19.58 18.25
N LYS A 568 -21.87 18.40 17.70
CA LYS A 568 -21.83 17.13 18.45
C LYS A 568 -20.42 16.81 18.92
N TYR A 569 -19.42 16.94 18.06
CA TYR A 569 -18.03 16.70 18.43
C TYR A 569 -17.49 17.72 19.43
N GLU A 570 -17.87 18.99 19.34
CA GLU A 570 -17.51 19.98 20.35
C GLU A 570 -18.13 19.65 21.73
N ARG A 571 -19.35 19.14 21.78
CA ARG A 571 -19.94 18.64 23.03
C ARG A 571 -19.20 17.44 23.59
N ILE A 572 -18.78 16.51 22.72
CA ILE A 572 -17.98 15.36 23.11
C ILE A 572 -16.62 15.84 23.66
N ARG A 573 -15.99 16.81 23.01
CA ARG A 573 -14.75 17.44 23.48
C ARG A 573 -14.91 18.02 24.90
N ALA A 574 -15.93 18.82 25.12
CA ALA A 574 -16.21 19.40 26.43
C ALA A 574 -16.46 18.32 27.52
N MET A 575 -17.17 17.24 27.16
CA MET A 575 -17.35 16.09 28.08
C MET A 575 -16.05 15.38 28.40
N MET A 576 -15.20 15.14 27.43
CA MET A 576 -13.93 14.43 27.60
C MET A 576 -12.90 15.25 28.40
N ASN A 577 -12.97 16.59 28.33
CA ASN A 577 -12.15 17.52 29.10
C ASN A 577 -12.71 17.79 30.51
N GLY A 578 -13.84 17.19 30.89
CA GLY A 578 -14.44 17.40 32.21
C GLY A 578 -15.15 18.76 32.37
N GLU A 579 -15.33 19.51 31.29
CA GLU A 579 -16.08 20.76 31.25
C GLU A 579 -17.60 20.47 31.25
N THR A 580 -18.12 19.97 32.34
CA THR A 580 -19.57 19.83 32.54
C THR A 580 -20.20 21.18 32.63
N GLN A 581 -21.04 21.57 31.66
CA GLN A 581 -21.97 22.68 31.83
C GLN A 581 -22.76 22.42 33.13
N SER A 582 -22.52 23.24 34.13
CA SER A 582 -23.37 23.31 35.32
C SER A 582 -24.80 23.66 34.89
N LYS A 583 -25.62 22.64 34.67
CA LYS A 583 -27.05 22.83 34.70
C LYS A 583 -27.38 23.26 36.11
N THR A 584 -27.60 24.54 36.31
CA THR A 584 -28.30 25.10 37.47
C THR A 584 -29.63 24.35 37.63
N LYS A 585 -29.61 23.27 38.37
CA LYS A 585 -30.82 22.68 38.93
C LYS A 585 -31.28 23.66 40.01
N ASN A 586 -32.28 24.50 39.70
CA ASN A 586 -33.13 25.10 40.69
C ASN A 586 -33.72 23.98 41.56
N ARG A 587 -33.08 23.69 42.69
CA ARG A 587 -33.68 22.87 43.76
C ARG A 587 -34.62 23.82 44.51
N PRO A 588 -35.94 23.50 44.61
CA PRO A 588 -36.81 24.24 45.49
C PRO A 588 -36.27 24.06 46.94
N ARG A 589 -36.04 25.17 47.61
CA ARG A 589 -35.74 25.17 49.06
C ARG A 589 -36.97 24.67 49.79
N ILE A 590 -36.92 23.47 50.31
CA ILE A 590 -37.89 23.00 51.31
C ILE A 590 -37.42 23.60 52.62
N GLY A 591 -38.14 24.65 53.08
CA GLY A 591 -38.00 25.21 54.40
C GLY A 591 -38.66 24.28 55.43
N PHE A 592 -37.93 23.81 56.38
CA PHE A 592 -38.52 23.37 57.66
C PHE A 592 -38.56 24.59 58.59
N ASN A 593 -39.78 25.03 58.96
CA ASN A 593 -40.02 25.84 60.14
C ASN A 593 -40.07 24.91 61.37
N VAL A 594 -39.22 25.11 62.33
CA VAL A 594 -39.49 25.06 63.78
C VAL A 594 -38.65 26.11 64.44
#